data_12fcbcde1584e4fc5c11a353ebc8302b
#
_entry.id   12fcbcde1584e4fc5c11a353ebc8302b
#
_cell.length_a   1.000
_cell.length_b   1.000
_cell.length_c   1.000
_cell.angle_alpha   90.00
_cell.angle_beta   90.00
_cell.angle_gamma   90.00
#
_symmetry.space_group_name_H-M   'P 1'
#
loop_
_entity.id
_entity.type
_entity.pdbx_description
1 polymer ?
#
loop_
_entity_poly.entity_id
_entity_poly.type
_entity_poly.pdbx_seq_one_letter_code
_entity_poly.pdbx_strand_id
1 'polypeptide(L)'
;MTPVQRAKSLLQPGDRLIYLTEFGSTLYGTDSPSSDIDYKGIFLPSIDSVILGSNKSTYEYSSGNQNSKNTADDIDISLYSVQQYFKLLSKGETSALDLLFSMKSSSAIFSDPSFVDTLHRNLDKLLTNNTSSFVGYCMQQASKYGIKGSRYGEIVEFAKHLSTCSNCYQVSTEGYKYIMRIEQKGKKYISVLGKLHDMSLPVQLLKDRVLAARDQYGSRAKSSATGTDWKALSHALRVTLELRELISTNNIKFPLAYADSVKQVKYNTDESLLSATLDNIKVALDEVEQLIRNSDLPEEVDRKFLDHLLLSYYKKRRVHEN
;
A
#
# COMPACT_ATOMS: atom_id res chain seq x y z
N MET A 1 21.64 -7.27 -19.26
CA MET A 1 21.94 -7.24 -17.81
C MET A 1 20.85 -8.01 -17.10
N THR A 2 21.20 -9.00 -16.27
CA THR A 2 20.18 -9.76 -15.51
C THR A 2 19.57 -8.89 -14.40
N PRO A 3 18.37 -9.22 -13.89
CA PRO A 3 17.76 -8.49 -12.78
C PRO A 3 18.69 -8.36 -11.57
N VAL A 4 19.41 -9.43 -11.21
CA VAL A 4 20.38 -9.44 -10.11
C VAL A 4 21.55 -8.49 -10.37
N GLN A 5 22.09 -8.47 -11.61
CA GLN A 5 23.18 -7.55 -11.98
C GLN A 5 22.70 -6.09 -11.89
N ARG A 6 21.47 -5.81 -12.35
CA ARG A 6 20.88 -4.48 -12.27
C ARG A 6 20.65 -4.05 -10.83
N ALA A 7 20.06 -4.93 -10.00
CA ALA A 7 19.90 -4.65 -8.58
C ALA A 7 21.23 -4.35 -7.88
N LYS A 8 22.27 -5.15 -8.16
CA LYS A 8 23.61 -4.92 -7.59
C LYS A 8 24.26 -3.62 -8.07
N SER A 9 24.00 -3.16 -9.30
CA SER A 9 24.56 -1.91 -9.81
C SER A 9 23.95 -0.65 -9.17
N LEU A 10 22.82 -0.76 -8.46
CA LEU A 10 22.22 0.33 -7.70
C LEU A 10 22.89 0.55 -6.34
N LEU A 11 23.55 -0.48 -5.82
CA LEU A 11 24.12 -0.49 -4.48
C LEU A 11 25.40 0.33 -4.40
N GLN A 12 25.61 1.01 -3.28
CA GLN A 12 26.87 1.68 -2.97
C GLN A 12 27.99 0.66 -2.72
N PRO A 13 29.26 1.06 -2.89
CA PRO A 13 30.39 0.21 -2.51
C PRO A 13 30.28 -0.32 -1.07
N GLY A 14 30.47 -1.62 -0.90
CA GLY A 14 30.35 -2.28 0.40
C GLY A 14 28.94 -2.71 0.79
N ASP A 15 27.87 -2.24 0.13
CA ASP A 15 26.52 -2.77 0.32
C ASP A 15 26.40 -4.18 -0.29
N ARG A 16 25.55 -5.03 0.27
CA ARG A 16 25.36 -6.41 -0.19
C ARG A 16 23.89 -6.72 -0.44
N LEU A 17 23.54 -7.19 -1.63
CA LEU A 17 22.23 -7.73 -1.92
C LEU A 17 21.99 -9.00 -1.06
N ILE A 18 20.88 -9.06 -0.37
CA ILE A 18 20.46 -10.19 0.49
C ILE A 18 19.34 -10.99 -0.16
N TYR A 19 18.38 -10.31 -0.75
CA TYR A 19 17.21 -10.92 -1.35
C TYR A 19 16.72 -10.13 -2.55
N LEU A 20 16.21 -10.80 -3.57
CA LEU A 20 15.55 -10.21 -4.74
C LEU A 20 14.48 -11.16 -5.25
N THR A 21 13.31 -10.65 -5.55
CA THR A 21 12.17 -11.40 -6.08
C THR A 21 11.48 -10.63 -7.20
N GLU A 22 10.83 -11.35 -8.10
CA GLU A 22 9.73 -10.75 -8.87
C GLU A 22 8.65 -10.30 -7.89
N PHE A 23 8.01 -9.18 -8.20
CA PHE A 23 7.04 -8.56 -7.31
C PHE A 23 5.78 -8.11 -8.08
N GLY A 24 4.90 -7.36 -7.42
CA GLY A 24 3.73 -6.80 -8.07
C GLY A 24 2.81 -7.88 -8.68
N SER A 25 2.30 -7.60 -9.86
CA SER A 25 1.32 -8.47 -10.51
C SER A 25 1.83 -9.89 -10.77
N THR A 26 3.12 -10.04 -11.06
CA THR A 26 3.76 -11.34 -11.29
C THR A 26 3.77 -12.20 -10.02
N LEU A 27 4.19 -11.62 -8.88
CA LEU A 27 4.19 -12.32 -7.59
C LEU A 27 2.77 -12.80 -7.23
N TYR A 28 1.79 -11.92 -7.41
CA TYR A 28 0.41 -12.21 -7.02
C TYR A 28 -0.31 -13.17 -8.00
N GLY A 29 0.26 -13.42 -9.18
CA GLY A 29 -0.43 -14.16 -10.26
C GLY A 29 -1.54 -13.35 -10.92
N THR A 30 -1.49 -12.02 -10.85
CA THR A 30 -2.49 -11.10 -11.42
C THR A 30 -2.00 -10.32 -12.63
N ASP A 31 -0.89 -10.77 -13.20
CA ASP A 31 -0.26 -10.20 -14.39
C ASP A 31 -1.05 -10.45 -15.66
N SER A 32 -0.72 -9.72 -16.70
CA SER A 32 -1.19 -9.85 -18.08
C SER A 32 -0.01 -9.67 -19.02
N PRO A 33 -0.15 -10.00 -20.31
CA PRO A 33 0.91 -9.77 -21.29
C PRO A 33 1.38 -8.32 -21.44
N SER A 34 0.59 -7.36 -20.93
CA SER A 34 0.92 -5.92 -20.94
C SER A 34 1.40 -5.40 -19.59
N SER A 35 1.58 -6.26 -18.59
CA SER A 35 2.08 -5.85 -17.27
C SER A 35 3.57 -5.54 -17.33
N ASP A 36 3.99 -4.48 -16.66
CA ASP A 36 5.37 -4.15 -16.34
C ASP A 36 6.01 -5.21 -15.40
N ILE A 37 7.32 -5.19 -15.32
CA ILE A 37 8.08 -6.14 -14.50
C ILE A 37 8.59 -5.42 -13.25
N ASP A 38 8.02 -5.77 -12.12
CA ASP A 38 8.42 -5.25 -10.82
C ASP A 38 9.41 -6.22 -10.14
N TYR A 39 10.48 -5.67 -9.56
CA TYR A 39 11.38 -6.38 -8.66
C TYR A 39 11.45 -5.68 -7.32
N LYS A 40 11.45 -6.46 -6.26
CA LYS A 40 11.67 -5.94 -4.91
C LYS A 40 12.69 -6.77 -4.17
N GLY A 41 13.51 -6.10 -3.35
CA GLY A 41 14.58 -6.81 -2.66
C GLY A 41 15.03 -6.15 -1.37
N ILE A 42 16.00 -6.80 -0.75
CA ILE A 42 16.59 -6.40 0.53
C ILE A 42 18.10 -6.37 0.37
N PHE A 43 18.74 -5.33 0.88
CA PHE A 43 20.20 -5.23 0.92
C PHE A 43 20.69 -4.91 2.34
N LEU A 44 21.90 -5.35 2.64
CA LEU A 44 22.63 -4.99 3.86
C LEU A 44 23.57 -3.82 3.53
N PRO A 45 23.36 -2.62 4.11
CA PRO A 45 24.30 -1.52 3.97
C PRO A 45 25.70 -1.86 4.50
N SER A 46 26.72 -1.19 4.00
CA SER A 46 28.07 -1.33 4.56
C SER A 46 28.10 -0.82 6.00
N ILE A 47 28.91 -1.44 6.83
CA ILE A 47 29.03 -1.03 8.23
C ILE A 47 29.54 0.42 8.35
N ASP A 48 30.43 0.83 7.47
CA ASP A 48 30.98 2.19 7.45
C ASP A 48 29.88 3.21 7.14
N SER A 49 29.04 2.94 6.14
CA SER A 49 27.92 3.84 5.81
C SER A 49 26.92 3.96 6.93
N VAL A 50 26.67 2.88 7.68
CA VAL A 50 25.78 2.89 8.85
C VAL A 50 26.39 3.72 10.01
N ILE A 51 27.66 3.51 10.33
CA ILE A 51 28.35 4.25 11.38
C ILE A 51 28.42 5.75 11.06
N LEU A 52 28.69 6.09 9.79
CA LEU A 52 28.76 7.48 9.33
C LEU A 52 27.38 8.12 9.06
N GLY A 53 26.28 7.37 9.19
CA GLY A 53 24.92 7.87 8.91
C GLY A 53 24.69 8.21 7.43
N SER A 54 25.48 7.67 6.50
CA SER A 54 25.42 7.93 5.07
C SER A 54 24.70 6.81 4.29
N ASN A 55 24.24 5.75 4.99
CA ASN A 55 23.53 4.65 4.36
C ASN A 55 22.15 5.09 3.83
N LYS A 56 21.81 4.61 2.64
CA LYS A 56 20.45 4.78 2.10
C LYS A 56 19.49 3.78 2.73
N SER A 57 18.26 4.21 2.94
CA SER A 57 17.19 3.31 3.39
C SER A 57 16.58 2.52 2.22
N THR A 58 16.58 3.10 1.01
CA THR A 58 15.97 2.52 -0.19
C THR A 58 16.77 2.93 -1.43
N TYR A 59 16.88 2.02 -2.38
CA TYR A 59 17.30 2.30 -3.77
C TYR A 59 16.12 2.02 -4.69
N GLU A 60 15.93 2.90 -5.66
CA GLU A 60 14.87 2.77 -6.65
C GLU A 60 15.43 2.95 -8.05
N TYR A 61 14.91 2.20 -9.00
CA TYR A 61 15.18 2.28 -10.42
C TYR A 61 13.90 2.06 -11.19
N SER A 62 13.66 2.87 -12.21
CA SER A 62 12.61 2.67 -13.19
C SER A 62 13.17 2.87 -14.58
N SER A 63 12.85 1.98 -15.52
CA SER A 63 13.18 2.14 -16.94
C SER A 63 12.11 2.93 -17.68
N GLY A 64 10.90 3.04 -17.09
CA GLY A 64 9.76 3.73 -17.67
C GLY A 64 9.94 5.25 -17.69
N ASN A 65 9.24 5.90 -18.63
CA ASN A 65 9.25 7.35 -18.74
C ASN A 65 8.17 7.94 -17.82
N GLN A 66 8.50 8.93 -16.99
CA GLN A 66 7.56 9.54 -16.02
C GLN A 66 6.28 10.12 -16.66
N ASN A 67 6.26 10.34 -17.98
CA ASN A 67 5.17 10.95 -18.72
C ASN A 67 4.34 9.96 -19.56
N SER A 68 4.65 8.66 -19.57
CA SER A 68 3.94 7.63 -20.32
C SER A 68 3.45 6.50 -19.41
N LYS A 69 2.44 5.72 -19.86
CA LYS A 69 2.08 4.48 -19.17
C LYS A 69 3.23 3.47 -19.30
N ASN A 70 3.51 2.75 -18.22
CA ASN A 70 4.44 1.62 -18.26
C ASN A 70 4.02 0.60 -19.32
N THR A 71 4.99 0.01 -19.95
CA THR A 71 4.86 -1.06 -20.97
C THR A 71 5.34 -2.38 -20.40
N ALA A 72 5.10 -3.48 -21.13
CA ALA A 72 5.55 -4.82 -20.72
C ALA A 72 7.09 -4.96 -20.61
N ASP A 73 7.82 -4.07 -21.27
CA ASP A 73 9.29 -4.05 -21.23
C ASP A 73 9.87 -3.16 -20.12
N ASP A 74 9.01 -2.43 -19.42
CA ASP A 74 9.45 -1.55 -18.33
C ASP A 74 9.77 -2.36 -17.07
N ILE A 75 10.86 -1.97 -16.44
CA ILE A 75 11.41 -2.63 -15.26
C ILE A 75 11.50 -1.63 -14.12
N ASP A 76 10.83 -1.95 -13.02
CA ASP A 76 10.90 -1.21 -11.77
C ASP A 76 11.60 -2.05 -10.70
N ILE A 77 12.58 -1.46 -9.99
CA ILE A 77 13.33 -2.13 -8.92
C ILE A 77 13.28 -1.26 -7.67
N SER A 78 12.83 -1.83 -6.56
CA SER A 78 12.90 -1.21 -5.23
C SER A 78 13.67 -2.11 -4.27
N LEU A 79 14.76 -1.59 -3.69
CA LEU A 79 15.57 -2.33 -2.71
C LEU A 79 15.50 -1.62 -1.37
N TYR A 80 15.07 -2.33 -0.32
CA TYR A 80 15.06 -1.82 1.05
C TYR A 80 16.34 -2.24 1.79
N SER A 81 16.93 -1.33 2.56
CA SER A 81 17.92 -1.75 3.56
C SER A 81 17.29 -2.71 4.56
N VAL A 82 18.07 -3.62 5.16
CA VAL A 82 17.56 -4.54 6.21
C VAL A 82 16.90 -3.75 7.34
N GLN A 83 17.44 -2.58 7.72
CA GLN A 83 16.86 -1.70 8.73
C GLN A 83 15.48 -1.19 8.31
N GLN A 84 15.36 -0.71 7.07
CA GLN A 84 14.10 -0.22 6.54
C GLN A 84 13.08 -1.36 6.41
N TYR A 85 13.52 -2.52 5.93
CA TYR A 85 12.66 -3.71 5.83
C TYR A 85 12.11 -4.11 7.21
N PHE A 86 12.96 -4.20 8.24
CA PHE A 86 12.51 -4.53 9.59
C PHE A 86 11.59 -3.47 10.19
N LYS A 87 11.82 -2.20 9.88
CA LYS A 87 10.92 -1.10 10.27
C LYS A 87 9.54 -1.23 9.61
N LEU A 88 9.47 -1.60 8.33
CA LEU A 88 8.20 -1.83 7.63
C LEU A 88 7.51 -3.09 8.16
N LEU A 89 8.26 -4.18 8.35
CA LEU A 89 7.75 -5.43 8.89
C LEU A 89 7.17 -5.24 10.31
N SER A 90 7.84 -4.45 11.16
CA SER A 90 7.36 -4.15 12.51
C SER A 90 6.07 -3.32 12.56
N LYS A 91 5.67 -2.74 11.44
CA LYS A 91 4.41 -2.02 11.29
C LYS A 91 3.32 -2.84 10.60
N GLY A 92 3.61 -4.10 10.25
CA GLY A 92 2.70 -4.91 9.48
C GLY A 92 2.43 -4.35 8.07
N GLU A 93 3.41 -3.67 7.45
CA GLU A 93 3.24 -3.12 6.10
C GLU A 93 3.11 -4.25 5.07
N THR A 94 2.10 -4.16 4.19
CA THR A 94 1.80 -5.20 3.19
C THR A 94 3.01 -5.60 2.38
N SER A 95 3.75 -4.62 1.85
CA SER A 95 4.92 -4.89 1.01
C SER A 95 6.06 -5.60 1.74
N ALA A 96 6.17 -5.44 3.06
CA ALA A 96 7.19 -6.14 3.85
C ALA A 96 6.76 -7.59 4.16
N LEU A 97 5.47 -7.82 4.39
CA LEU A 97 4.89 -9.16 4.54
C LEU A 97 4.93 -9.93 3.22
N ASP A 98 4.59 -9.28 2.10
CA ASP A 98 4.71 -9.88 0.78
C ASP A 98 6.17 -10.32 0.49
N LEU A 99 7.15 -9.47 0.82
CA LEU A 99 8.57 -9.86 0.74
C LEU A 99 8.91 -11.05 1.64
N LEU A 100 8.40 -11.08 2.89
CA LEU A 100 8.63 -12.19 3.82
C LEU A 100 8.17 -13.53 3.23
N PHE A 101 6.94 -13.56 2.76
CA PHE A 101 6.35 -14.80 2.24
C PHE A 101 6.80 -15.16 0.82
N SER A 102 7.21 -14.17 0.01
CA SER A 102 7.79 -14.43 -1.30
C SER A 102 9.13 -15.19 -1.24
N MET A 103 9.83 -15.15 -0.10
CA MET A 103 11.11 -15.84 0.09
C MET A 103 11.04 -17.37 -0.08
N LYS A 104 9.86 -17.95 0.08
CA LYS A 104 9.61 -19.39 -0.14
C LYS A 104 8.83 -19.68 -1.42
N SER A 105 8.56 -18.68 -2.24
CA SER A 105 7.90 -18.84 -3.54
C SER A 105 8.91 -19.09 -4.67
N SER A 106 8.38 -19.53 -5.82
CA SER A 106 9.16 -19.68 -7.06
C SER A 106 9.58 -18.33 -7.68
N SER A 107 9.04 -17.21 -7.20
CA SER A 107 9.36 -15.87 -7.67
C SER A 107 10.71 -15.34 -7.14
N ALA A 108 11.31 -16.00 -6.14
CA ALA A 108 12.62 -15.63 -5.61
C ALA A 108 13.73 -15.83 -6.66
N ILE A 109 14.46 -14.75 -6.98
CA ILE A 109 15.52 -14.73 -8.00
C ILE A 109 16.91 -14.86 -7.35
N PHE A 110 17.07 -14.22 -6.18
CA PHE A 110 18.30 -14.24 -5.41
C PHE A 110 17.98 -14.25 -3.93
N SER A 111 18.63 -15.11 -3.16
CA SER A 111 18.46 -15.17 -1.72
C SER A 111 19.73 -15.56 -0.99
N ASP A 112 19.94 -14.97 0.20
CA ASP A 112 20.85 -15.48 1.21
C ASP A 112 20.08 -16.54 2.03
N PRO A 113 20.44 -17.84 1.93
CA PRO A 113 19.65 -18.90 2.60
C PRO A 113 19.61 -18.71 4.11
N SER A 114 20.70 -18.25 4.73
CA SER A 114 20.76 -18.01 6.18
C SER A 114 19.78 -16.94 6.64
N PHE A 115 19.60 -15.87 5.83
CA PHE A 115 18.63 -14.81 6.10
C PHE A 115 17.20 -15.35 6.02
N VAL A 116 16.87 -16.00 4.91
CA VAL A 116 15.54 -16.57 4.65
C VAL A 116 15.17 -17.57 5.74
N ASP A 117 16.03 -18.54 6.03
CA ASP A 117 15.75 -19.57 7.04
C ASP A 117 15.59 -18.99 8.44
N THR A 118 16.37 -17.97 8.79
CA THR A 118 16.26 -17.32 10.10
C THR A 118 14.90 -16.63 10.26
N LEU A 119 14.43 -15.91 9.24
CA LEU A 119 13.13 -15.25 9.30
C LEU A 119 11.98 -16.28 9.37
N HIS A 120 12.01 -17.28 8.50
CA HIS A 120 10.93 -18.28 8.43
C HIS A 120 10.84 -19.20 9.66
N ARG A 121 11.94 -19.44 10.37
CA ARG A 121 11.92 -20.19 11.65
C ARG A 121 11.37 -19.41 12.82
N ASN A 122 11.19 -18.09 12.68
CA ASN A 122 10.76 -17.20 13.75
C ASN A 122 9.57 -16.34 13.32
N LEU A 123 8.66 -16.89 12.49
CA LEU A 123 7.46 -16.18 12.05
C LEU A 123 6.59 -15.70 13.23
N ASP A 124 6.52 -16.50 14.31
CA ASP A 124 5.85 -16.18 15.56
C ASP A 124 6.31 -14.85 16.19
N LYS A 125 7.54 -14.43 15.92
CA LYS A 125 8.12 -13.16 16.38
C LYS A 125 7.97 -12.01 15.40
N LEU A 126 7.59 -12.29 14.15
CA LEU A 126 7.56 -11.34 13.04
C LEU A 126 6.15 -10.96 12.64
N LEU A 127 5.15 -11.75 13.00
CA LEU A 127 3.76 -11.50 12.68
C LEU A 127 3.07 -10.79 13.84
N THR A 128 2.06 -9.99 13.51
CA THR A 128 1.27 -9.22 14.47
C THR A 128 -0.19 -9.16 14.03
N ASN A 129 -1.10 -9.08 14.98
CA ASN A 129 -2.50 -8.81 14.72
C ASN A 129 -2.80 -7.30 14.55
N ASN A 130 -1.79 -6.44 14.70
CA ASN A 130 -1.93 -5.01 14.41
C ASN A 130 -1.99 -4.79 12.89
N THR A 131 -3.18 -4.88 12.37
CA THR A 131 -3.49 -4.78 10.94
C THR A 131 -3.96 -3.40 10.52
N SER A 132 -3.76 -2.39 11.37
CA SER A 132 -4.22 -1.02 11.12
C SER A 132 -3.71 -0.45 9.80
N SER A 133 -2.47 -0.79 9.40
CA SER A 133 -1.90 -0.41 8.11
C SER A 133 -2.64 -1.05 6.93
N PHE A 134 -3.02 -2.33 7.05
CA PHE A 134 -3.79 -3.07 6.03
C PHE A 134 -5.20 -2.52 5.89
N VAL A 135 -5.93 -2.48 7.00
CA VAL A 135 -7.32 -1.99 7.02
C VAL A 135 -7.37 -0.53 6.55
N GLY A 136 -6.45 0.31 7.04
CA GLY A 136 -6.33 1.69 6.60
C GLY A 136 -6.05 1.81 5.11
N TYR A 137 -5.17 0.99 4.55
CA TYR A 137 -4.90 0.95 3.11
C TYR A 137 -6.14 0.51 2.32
N CYS A 138 -6.80 -0.59 2.71
CA CYS A 138 -8.01 -1.09 2.05
C CYS A 138 -9.13 -0.04 2.07
N MET A 139 -9.39 0.55 3.24
CA MET A 139 -10.38 1.62 3.39
C MET A 139 -10.01 2.85 2.56
N GLN A 140 -8.74 3.21 2.51
CA GLN A 140 -8.27 4.33 1.68
C GLN A 140 -8.46 4.03 0.19
N GLN A 141 -8.14 2.82 -0.29
CA GLN A 141 -8.36 2.45 -1.70
C GLN A 141 -9.85 2.36 -2.01
N ALA A 142 -10.63 1.62 -1.23
CA ALA A 142 -12.07 1.53 -1.41
C ALA A 142 -12.73 2.91 -1.37
N SER A 143 -12.34 3.76 -0.40
CA SER A 143 -12.91 5.10 -0.28
C SER A 143 -12.45 6.07 -1.36
N LYS A 144 -11.22 5.96 -1.85
CA LYS A 144 -10.71 6.82 -2.94
C LYS A 144 -11.35 6.47 -4.28
N TYR A 145 -11.64 5.21 -4.54
CA TYR A 145 -11.87 4.74 -5.90
C TYR A 145 -13.20 4.02 -6.11
N GLY A 146 -13.71 3.33 -5.10
CA GLY A 146 -14.96 2.58 -5.20
C GLY A 146 -16.22 3.38 -4.88
N ILE A 147 -16.10 4.44 -4.10
CA ILE A 147 -17.23 5.32 -3.71
C ILE A 147 -17.21 6.62 -4.54
N LYS A 148 -16.41 6.69 -5.59
CA LYS A 148 -16.24 7.91 -6.40
C LYS A 148 -17.55 8.46 -6.97
N GLY A 149 -18.45 7.61 -7.42
CA GLY A 149 -19.72 8.06 -8.00
C GLY A 149 -20.53 8.89 -7.01
N SER A 150 -20.67 8.45 -5.76
CA SER A 150 -21.40 9.20 -4.74
C SER A 150 -20.59 10.37 -4.17
N ARG A 151 -19.30 10.18 -3.85
CA ARG A 151 -18.45 11.27 -3.32
C ARG A 151 -18.14 12.35 -4.34
N TYR A 152 -17.84 11.96 -5.56
CA TYR A 152 -17.61 12.91 -6.67
C TYR A 152 -18.89 13.65 -7.01
N GLY A 153 -20.03 12.95 -7.11
CA GLY A 153 -21.33 13.54 -7.33
C GLY A 153 -21.68 14.54 -6.24
N GLU A 154 -21.54 14.14 -4.96
CA GLU A 154 -21.78 15.03 -3.83
C GLU A 154 -20.87 16.27 -3.83
N ILE A 155 -19.57 16.13 -4.16
CA ILE A 155 -18.66 17.27 -4.28
C ILE A 155 -19.12 18.23 -5.38
N VAL A 156 -19.52 17.70 -6.54
CA VAL A 156 -19.99 18.52 -7.67
C VAL A 156 -21.28 19.26 -7.33
N GLU A 157 -22.24 18.55 -6.72
CA GLU A 157 -23.52 19.14 -6.26
C GLU A 157 -23.28 20.14 -5.15
N PHE A 158 -22.42 19.83 -4.19
CA PHE A 158 -22.09 20.74 -3.10
C PHE A 158 -21.38 22.00 -3.61
N ALA A 159 -20.46 21.88 -4.58
CA ALA A 159 -19.84 23.05 -5.20
C ALA A 159 -20.87 23.95 -5.93
N LYS A 160 -21.89 23.37 -6.55
CA LYS A 160 -23.04 24.11 -7.12
C LYS A 160 -23.84 24.80 -6.02
N HIS A 161 -24.13 24.08 -4.93
CA HIS A 161 -24.85 24.64 -3.79
C HIS A 161 -24.09 25.81 -3.15
N LEU A 162 -22.76 25.70 -2.98
CA LEU A 162 -21.93 26.81 -2.50
C LEU A 162 -22.04 28.08 -3.36
N SER A 163 -22.32 27.93 -4.67
CA SER A 163 -22.50 29.07 -5.57
C SER A 163 -23.79 29.87 -5.31
N THR A 164 -24.75 29.29 -4.60
CA THR A 164 -26.01 29.95 -4.24
C THR A 164 -25.98 30.59 -2.85
N CYS A 165 -24.91 30.37 -2.08
CA CYS A 165 -24.75 30.85 -0.72
C CYS A 165 -23.88 32.12 -0.66
N SER A 166 -24.27 33.10 0.17
CA SER A 166 -23.49 34.32 0.37
C SER A 166 -22.36 34.17 1.38
N ASN A 167 -22.49 33.20 2.31
CA ASN A 167 -21.47 32.87 3.32
C ASN A 167 -21.59 31.41 3.76
N CYS A 168 -20.56 30.87 4.45
CA CYS A 168 -20.52 29.46 4.86
C CYS A 168 -21.55 29.10 5.92
N TYR A 169 -22.11 30.07 6.67
CA TYR A 169 -23.16 29.80 7.68
C TYR A 169 -24.53 29.51 7.04
N GLN A 170 -24.74 29.91 5.79
CA GLN A 170 -25.97 29.61 5.03
C GLN A 170 -25.92 28.25 4.33
N VAL A 171 -24.75 27.61 4.25
CA VAL A 171 -24.55 26.36 3.52
C VAL A 171 -25.25 25.24 4.27
N SER A 172 -26.26 24.59 3.67
CA SER A 172 -26.84 23.36 4.19
C SER A 172 -25.94 22.17 3.89
N THR A 173 -25.82 21.27 4.84
CA THR A 173 -25.15 19.97 4.67
C THR A 173 -26.14 18.79 4.74
N GLU A 174 -27.45 19.09 4.81
CA GLU A 174 -28.48 18.06 4.79
C GLU A 174 -28.53 17.35 3.44
N GLY A 175 -28.71 16.06 3.46
CA GLY A 175 -28.76 15.21 2.26
C GLY A 175 -27.41 14.77 1.74
N TYR A 176 -26.29 15.31 2.26
CA TYR A 176 -24.95 14.84 1.90
C TYR A 176 -24.43 13.82 2.91
N LYS A 177 -23.90 12.72 2.41
CA LYS A 177 -23.33 11.64 3.24
C LYS A 177 -21.92 11.95 3.72
N TYR A 178 -21.13 12.65 2.90
CA TYR A 178 -19.69 12.88 3.12
C TYR A 178 -19.36 14.34 3.43
N ILE A 179 -20.39 15.17 3.60
CA ILE A 179 -20.26 16.60 3.91
C ILE A 179 -21.13 16.90 5.12
N MET A 180 -20.52 17.37 6.20
CA MET A 180 -21.24 17.59 7.46
C MET A 180 -20.72 18.81 8.19
N ARG A 181 -21.58 19.42 9.00
CA ARG A 181 -21.17 20.45 9.94
C ARG A 181 -20.60 19.79 11.19
N ILE A 182 -19.49 20.33 11.68
CA ILE A 182 -18.81 19.85 12.89
C ILE A 182 -18.51 21.06 13.77
N GLU A 183 -18.76 20.93 15.07
CA GLU A 183 -18.35 21.92 16.06
C GLU A 183 -17.23 21.32 16.94
N GLN A 184 -16.08 22.01 17.00
CA GLN A 184 -14.93 21.62 17.81
C GLN A 184 -14.37 22.83 18.56
N LYS A 185 -14.23 22.72 19.87
CA LYS A 185 -13.66 23.81 20.73
C LYS A 185 -14.32 25.16 20.49
N GLY A 186 -15.67 25.18 20.36
CA GLY A 186 -16.46 26.39 20.13
C GLY A 186 -16.34 27.00 18.74
N LYS A 187 -15.63 26.36 17.81
CA LYS A 187 -15.55 26.78 16.40
C LYS A 187 -16.35 25.85 15.50
N LYS A 188 -16.99 26.42 14.48
CA LYS A 188 -17.82 25.69 13.53
C LYS A 188 -17.07 25.45 12.22
N TYR A 189 -17.15 24.21 11.75
CA TYR A 189 -16.47 23.73 10.54
C TYR A 189 -17.47 23.06 9.59
N ILE A 190 -17.17 23.09 8.31
CA ILE A 190 -17.73 22.17 7.32
C ILE A 190 -16.65 21.12 7.03
N SER A 191 -16.97 19.87 7.31
CA SER A 191 -16.14 18.73 6.91
C SER A 191 -16.53 18.32 5.50
N VAL A 192 -15.58 18.32 4.58
CA VAL A 192 -15.74 17.81 3.23
C VAL A 192 -14.79 16.63 3.05
N LEU A 193 -15.30 15.43 2.90
CA LEU A 193 -14.53 14.20 2.82
C LEU A 193 -13.53 14.00 3.99
N GLY A 194 -13.90 14.43 5.20
CA GLY A 194 -13.06 14.36 6.39
C GLY A 194 -12.08 15.52 6.56
N LYS A 195 -11.97 16.44 5.60
CA LYS A 195 -11.14 17.65 5.71
C LYS A 195 -11.96 18.80 6.29
N LEU A 196 -11.50 19.38 7.39
CA LEU A 196 -12.19 20.47 8.07
C LEU A 196 -11.91 21.83 7.40
N HIS A 197 -12.98 22.60 7.20
CA HIS A 197 -12.93 23.97 6.68
C HIS A 197 -13.67 24.88 7.67
N ASP A 198 -12.99 25.91 8.17
CA ASP A 198 -13.58 26.90 9.08
C ASP A 198 -14.72 27.64 8.39
N MET A 199 -15.88 27.75 9.07
CA MET A 199 -17.06 28.43 8.50
C MET A 199 -16.91 29.96 8.47
N SER A 200 -15.89 30.53 9.06
CA SER A 200 -15.54 31.96 8.93
C SER A 200 -14.88 32.31 7.58
N LEU A 201 -14.49 31.30 6.79
CA LEU A 201 -13.91 31.52 5.46
C LEU A 201 -14.93 32.12 4.49
N PRO A 202 -14.50 32.94 3.53
CA PRO A 202 -15.34 33.31 2.39
C PRO A 202 -15.85 32.05 1.66
N VAL A 203 -17.13 32.03 1.30
CA VAL A 203 -17.74 30.87 0.64
C VAL A 203 -17.07 30.54 -0.69
N GLN A 204 -16.57 31.56 -1.41
CA GLN A 204 -15.83 31.34 -2.64
C GLN A 204 -14.53 30.55 -2.39
N LEU A 205 -13.81 30.86 -1.31
CA LEU A 205 -12.59 30.13 -0.95
C LEU A 205 -12.90 28.66 -0.54
N LEU A 206 -14.02 28.43 0.14
CA LEU A 206 -14.49 27.07 0.40
C LEU A 206 -14.80 26.33 -0.89
N LYS A 207 -15.51 26.99 -1.82
CA LYS A 207 -15.82 26.43 -3.15
C LYS A 207 -14.55 26.07 -3.93
N ASP A 208 -13.56 26.95 -3.96
CA ASP A 208 -12.29 26.71 -4.66
C ASP A 208 -11.56 25.49 -4.07
N ARG A 209 -11.56 25.34 -2.75
CA ARG A 209 -10.99 24.17 -2.06
C ARG A 209 -11.76 22.87 -2.35
N VAL A 210 -13.08 22.94 -2.43
CA VAL A 210 -13.95 21.82 -2.80
C VAL A 210 -13.71 21.40 -4.25
N LEU A 211 -13.57 22.36 -5.16
CA LEU A 211 -13.25 22.10 -6.57
C LEU A 211 -11.82 21.55 -6.74
N ALA A 212 -10.84 22.06 -6.00
CA ALA A 212 -9.48 21.50 -5.99
C ALA A 212 -9.46 20.05 -5.48
N ALA A 213 -10.27 19.73 -4.45
CA ALA A 213 -10.45 18.36 -4.00
C ALA A 213 -11.08 17.50 -5.10
N ARG A 214 -12.10 17.98 -5.81
CA ARG A 214 -12.69 17.32 -6.99
C ARG A 214 -11.63 17.00 -8.05
N ASP A 215 -10.76 17.95 -8.37
CA ASP A 215 -9.76 17.79 -9.44
C ASP A 215 -8.66 16.81 -9.05
N GLN A 216 -8.25 16.78 -7.79
CA GLN A 216 -7.35 15.74 -7.26
C GLN A 216 -7.95 14.32 -7.33
N TYR A 217 -9.26 14.21 -7.10
CA TYR A 217 -9.99 12.95 -7.29
C TYR A 217 -10.22 12.63 -8.78
N GLY A 218 -10.39 13.64 -9.62
CA GLY A 218 -10.77 13.50 -11.04
C GLY A 218 -9.64 13.17 -12.00
N SER A 219 -8.38 13.50 -11.69
CA SER A 219 -7.26 13.29 -12.63
C SER A 219 -7.00 11.81 -12.95
N ARG A 220 -7.18 10.92 -11.95
CA ARG A 220 -7.05 9.47 -12.15
C ARG A 220 -8.32 8.79 -12.69
N ALA A 221 -9.51 9.37 -12.44
CA ALA A 221 -10.76 8.87 -13.01
C ALA A 221 -10.89 9.14 -14.50
N LYS A 222 -10.31 10.25 -15.00
CA LYS A 222 -10.27 10.57 -16.42
C LYS A 222 -9.42 9.61 -17.26
N SER A 223 -8.52 8.83 -16.63
CA SER A 223 -7.70 7.82 -17.30
C SER A 223 -8.39 6.46 -17.43
N SER A 224 -9.53 6.25 -16.77
CA SER A 224 -10.33 5.03 -16.87
C SER A 224 -11.47 5.28 -17.87
N ALA A 225 -11.63 4.39 -18.83
CA ALA A 225 -12.70 4.48 -19.84
C ALA A 225 -14.11 4.46 -19.22
N THR A 226 -14.24 3.94 -18.00
CA THR A 226 -15.49 3.73 -17.26
C THR A 226 -15.69 4.69 -16.08
N GLY A 227 -14.73 5.57 -15.75
CA GLY A 227 -14.82 6.45 -14.58
C GLY A 227 -14.48 5.78 -13.24
N THR A 228 -14.50 4.43 -13.15
CA THR A 228 -14.11 3.65 -11.96
C THR A 228 -12.66 3.17 -12.08
N ASP A 229 -11.86 3.36 -11.03
CA ASP A 229 -10.50 2.82 -10.96
C ASP A 229 -10.54 1.35 -10.46
N TRP A 230 -10.85 0.46 -11.37
CA TRP A 230 -10.91 -0.98 -11.12
C TRP A 230 -9.58 -1.55 -10.63
N LYS A 231 -8.44 -0.97 -11.07
CA LYS A 231 -7.12 -1.36 -10.59
C LYS A 231 -6.99 -1.12 -9.08
N ALA A 232 -7.48 0.01 -8.58
CA ALA A 232 -7.42 0.31 -7.15
C ALA A 232 -8.40 -0.55 -6.33
N LEU A 233 -9.58 -0.85 -6.87
CA LEU A 233 -10.52 -1.79 -6.23
C LEU A 233 -9.93 -3.21 -6.16
N SER A 234 -9.27 -3.65 -7.23
CA SER A 234 -8.59 -4.96 -7.22
C SER A 234 -7.47 -5.00 -6.18
N HIS A 235 -6.73 -3.90 -5.97
CA HIS A 235 -5.73 -3.80 -4.91
C HIS A 235 -6.36 -3.86 -3.51
N ALA A 236 -7.51 -3.19 -3.28
CA ALA A 236 -8.23 -3.27 -2.02
C ALA A 236 -8.69 -4.71 -1.74
N LEU A 237 -9.31 -5.36 -2.72
CA LEU A 237 -9.73 -6.76 -2.62
C LEU A 237 -8.54 -7.68 -2.33
N ARG A 238 -7.45 -7.56 -3.10
CA ARG A 238 -6.24 -8.38 -2.91
C ARG A 238 -5.72 -8.27 -1.48
N VAL A 239 -5.48 -7.05 -1.00
CA VAL A 239 -4.92 -6.82 0.33
C VAL A 239 -5.85 -7.32 1.43
N THR A 240 -7.18 -7.19 1.26
CA THR A 240 -8.15 -7.76 2.21
C THR A 240 -8.08 -9.27 2.27
N LEU A 241 -7.99 -9.94 1.11
CA LEU A 241 -7.91 -11.41 1.03
C LEU A 241 -6.57 -11.93 1.55
N GLU A 242 -5.46 -11.24 1.29
CA GLU A 242 -4.14 -11.55 1.87
C GLU A 242 -4.15 -11.47 3.39
N LEU A 243 -4.77 -10.42 3.94
CA LEU A 243 -4.90 -10.28 5.38
C LEU A 243 -5.76 -11.39 5.98
N ARG A 244 -6.86 -11.77 5.32
CA ARG A 244 -7.68 -12.91 5.73
C ARG A 244 -6.87 -14.21 5.76
N GLU A 245 -6.09 -14.48 4.71
CA GLU A 245 -5.20 -15.65 4.64
C GLU A 245 -4.15 -15.61 5.75
N LEU A 246 -3.47 -14.47 5.93
CA LEU A 246 -2.44 -14.28 6.95
C LEU A 246 -2.96 -14.57 8.36
N ILE A 247 -4.08 -13.96 8.76
CA ILE A 247 -4.63 -14.12 10.10
C ILE A 247 -5.19 -15.53 10.33
N SER A 248 -5.73 -16.18 9.29
CA SER A 248 -6.29 -17.53 9.41
C SER A 248 -5.23 -18.62 9.40
N THR A 249 -4.07 -18.41 8.77
CA THR A 249 -3.09 -19.46 8.49
C THR A 249 -1.68 -19.13 8.96
N ASN A 250 -1.43 -17.92 9.45
CA ASN A 250 -0.10 -17.35 9.72
C ASN A 250 0.83 -17.42 8.50
N ASN A 251 0.26 -17.40 7.30
CA ASN A 251 0.99 -17.54 6.04
C ASN A 251 0.30 -16.77 4.91
N ILE A 252 1.07 -16.40 3.88
CA ILE A 252 0.56 -15.95 2.57
C ILE A 252 1.26 -16.80 1.50
N LYS A 253 0.48 -17.43 0.63
CA LYS A 253 1.02 -18.29 -0.43
C LYS A 253 0.99 -17.59 -1.78
N PHE A 254 2.13 -17.54 -2.44
CA PHE A 254 2.25 -16.99 -3.79
C PHE A 254 2.50 -18.08 -4.85
N PRO A 255 1.93 -17.94 -6.08
CA PRO A 255 0.90 -16.95 -6.43
C PRO A 255 -0.38 -17.13 -5.62
N LEU A 256 -1.18 -16.07 -5.50
CA LEU A 256 -2.38 -16.06 -4.66
C LEU A 256 -3.43 -17.06 -5.18
N ALA A 257 -4.01 -17.85 -4.29
CA ALA A 257 -5.05 -18.82 -4.66
C ALA A 257 -6.31 -18.15 -5.23
N TYR A 258 -6.53 -16.88 -4.93
CA TYR A 258 -7.65 -16.04 -5.37
C TYR A 258 -7.25 -15.03 -6.46
N ALA A 259 -6.12 -15.24 -7.14
CA ALA A 259 -5.60 -14.36 -8.19
C ALA A 259 -6.64 -14.08 -9.30
N ASP A 260 -7.41 -15.09 -9.71
CA ASP A 260 -8.42 -14.93 -10.74
C ASP A 260 -9.56 -13.99 -10.33
N SER A 261 -10.01 -14.06 -9.08
CA SER A 261 -11.02 -13.13 -8.54
C SER A 261 -10.50 -11.68 -8.54
N VAL A 262 -9.23 -11.49 -8.19
CA VAL A 262 -8.57 -10.17 -8.24
C VAL A 262 -8.43 -9.69 -9.68
N LYS A 263 -8.07 -10.57 -10.64
CA LYS A 263 -8.02 -10.27 -12.08
C LYS A 263 -9.37 -9.83 -12.63
N GLN A 264 -10.44 -10.52 -12.27
CA GLN A 264 -11.80 -10.17 -12.70
C GLN A 264 -12.15 -8.73 -12.30
N VAL A 265 -11.80 -8.31 -11.09
CA VAL A 265 -12.00 -6.92 -10.66
C VAL A 265 -11.03 -5.97 -11.37
N LYS A 266 -9.75 -6.33 -11.52
CA LYS A 266 -8.71 -5.47 -12.13
C LYS A 266 -9.03 -5.08 -13.57
N TYR A 267 -9.56 -6.01 -14.35
CA TYR A 267 -9.85 -5.83 -15.78
C TYR A 267 -11.34 -5.62 -16.07
N ASN A 268 -12.13 -5.37 -15.05
CA ASN A 268 -13.55 -5.08 -15.21
C ASN A 268 -13.76 -3.74 -15.94
N THR A 269 -14.80 -3.71 -16.78
CA THR A 269 -15.26 -2.52 -17.50
C THR A 269 -16.75 -2.23 -17.29
N ASP A 270 -17.44 -3.10 -16.56
CA ASP A 270 -18.88 -3.00 -16.30
C ASP A 270 -19.15 -2.27 -14.98
N GLU A 271 -19.59 -1.02 -15.10
CA GLU A 271 -19.95 -0.19 -13.94
C GLU A 271 -21.11 -0.73 -13.10
N SER A 272 -21.95 -1.61 -13.66
CA SER A 272 -23.06 -2.23 -12.93
C SER A 272 -22.58 -3.14 -11.80
N LEU A 273 -21.34 -3.66 -11.89
CA LEU A 273 -20.70 -4.53 -10.89
C LEU A 273 -20.03 -3.76 -9.75
N LEU A 274 -20.00 -2.43 -9.81
CA LEU A 274 -19.30 -1.60 -8.80
C LEU A 274 -19.86 -1.82 -7.39
N SER A 275 -21.19 -1.78 -7.23
CA SER A 275 -21.84 -1.97 -5.92
C SER A 275 -21.53 -3.36 -5.36
N ALA A 276 -21.68 -4.40 -6.17
CA ALA A 276 -21.39 -5.78 -5.76
C ALA A 276 -19.91 -5.98 -5.38
N THR A 277 -18.99 -5.36 -6.11
CA THR A 277 -17.56 -5.41 -5.80
C THR A 277 -17.25 -4.74 -4.45
N LEU A 278 -17.85 -3.58 -4.20
CA LEU A 278 -17.68 -2.86 -2.92
C LEU A 278 -18.27 -3.64 -1.74
N ASP A 279 -19.45 -4.24 -1.93
CA ASP A 279 -20.07 -5.06 -0.92
C ASP A 279 -19.23 -6.29 -0.60
N ASN A 280 -18.64 -6.95 -1.61
CA ASN A 280 -17.72 -8.08 -1.42
C ASN A 280 -16.46 -7.67 -0.63
N ILE A 281 -15.85 -6.52 -0.94
CA ILE A 281 -14.70 -6.00 -0.19
C ILE A 281 -15.10 -5.73 1.26
N LYS A 282 -16.27 -5.13 1.49
CA LYS A 282 -16.77 -4.82 2.83
C LYS A 282 -17.01 -6.10 3.64
N VAL A 283 -17.69 -7.08 3.06
CA VAL A 283 -17.93 -8.39 3.73
C VAL A 283 -16.60 -9.04 4.10
N ALA A 284 -15.63 -9.06 3.18
CA ALA A 284 -14.31 -9.61 3.46
C ALA A 284 -13.56 -8.84 4.56
N LEU A 285 -13.71 -7.51 4.65
CA LEU A 285 -13.14 -6.70 5.75
C LEU A 285 -13.81 -7.00 7.08
N ASP A 286 -15.13 -7.15 7.11
CA ASP A 286 -15.89 -7.49 8.33
C ASP A 286 -15.45 -8.89 8.85
N GLU A 287 -15.23 -9.86 7.95
CA GLU A 287 -14.69 -11.18 8.29
C GLU A 287 -13.28 -11.07 8.89
N VAL A 288 -12.41 -10.27 8.28
CA VAL A 288 -11.04 -10.03 8.75
C VAL A 288 -11.05 -9.40 10.14
N GLU A 289 -11.92 -8.42 10.41
CA GLU A 289 -12.03 -7.83 11.75
C GLU A 289 -12.42 -8.86 12.82
N GLN A 290 -13.29 -9.81 12.49
CA GLN A 290 -13.64 -10.90 13.39
C GLN A 290 -12.48 -11.86 13.63
N LEU A 291 -11.73 -12.21 12.58
CA LEU A 291 -10.55 -13.05 12.67
C LEU A 291 -9.46 -12.41 13.54
N ILE A 292 -9.22 -11.11 13.38
CA ILE A 292 -8.25 -10.35 14.18
C ILE A 292 -8.60 -10.41 15.67
N ARG A 293 -9.88 -10.22 16.03
CA ARG A 293 -10.33 -10.26 17.43
C ARG A 293 -10.12 -11.62 18.09
N ASN A 294 -10.08 -12.69 17.29
CA ASN A 294 -9.93 -14.08 17.75
C ASN A 294 -8.51 -14.61 17.48
N SER A 295 -7.59 -13.77 17.01
CA SER A 295 -6.23 -14.19 16.66
C SER A 295 -5.34 -14.26 17.88
N ASP A 296 -4.53 -15.32 17.96
CA ASP A 296 -3.47 -15.49 18.95
C ASP A 296 -2.16 -14.75 18.61
N LEU A 297 -2.11 -14.02 17.47
CA LEU A 297 -0.95 -13.23 17.10
C LEU A 297 -0.76 -12.06 18.08
N PRO A 298 0.51 -11.71 18.40
CA PRO A 298 0.81 -10.60 19.31
C PRO A 298 0.40 -9.25 18.68
N GLU A 299 0.15 -8.25 19.54
CA GLU A 299 -0.14 -6.88 19.08
C GLU A 299 1.07 -6.21 18.42
N GLU A 300 2.29 -6.58 18.83
CA GLU A 300 3.54 -6.06 18.28
C GLU A 300 4.51 -7.18 17.96
N VAL A 301 5.30 -6.98 16.90
CA VAL A 301 6.42 -7.87 16.58
C VAL A 301 7.50 -7.80 17.66
N ASP A 302 8.29 -8.87 17.81
CA ASP A 302 9.44 -8.89 18.72
C ASP A 302 10.59 -8.00 18.16
N ARG A 303 10.56 -6.72 18.52
CA ARG A 303 11.60 -5.75 18.11
C ARG A 303 12.98 -6.12 18.62
N LYS A 304 13.08 -6.71 19.83
CA LYS A 304 14.37 -7.15 20.38
C LYS A 304 14.98 -8.26 19.53
N PHE A 305 14.14 -9.17 19.03
CA PHE A 305 14.58 -10.19 18.09
C PHE A 305 15.09 -9.59 16.78
N LEU A 306 14.37 -8.63 16.20
CA LEU A 306 14.79 -7.93 14.97
C LEU A 306 16.11 -7.18 15.15
N ASP A 307 16.27 -6.45 16.26
CA ASP A 307 17.50 -5.74 16.60
C ASP A 307 18.68 -6.71 16.79
N HIS A 308 18.46 -7.81 17.50
CA HIS A 308 19.47 -8.85 17.68
C HIS A 308 19.87 -9.49 16.36
N LEU A 309 18.90 -9.78 15.50
CA LEU A 309 19.14 -10.34 14.18
C LEU A 309 19.98 -9.39 13.32
N LEU A 310 19.62 -8.11 13.27
CA LEU A 310 20.35 -7.09 12.56
C LEU A 310 21.82 -7.00 13.03
N LEU A 311 22.02 -6.91 14.34
CA LEU A 311 23.37 -6.87 14.94
C LEU A 311 24.17 -8.15 14.62
N SER A 312 23.53 -9.32 14.56
CA SER A 312 24.20 -10.58 14.26
C SER A 312 24.75 -10.60 12.82
N TYR A 313 24.06 -9.99 11.86
CA TYR A 313 24.55 -9.86 10.49
C TYR A 313 25.81 -9.00 10.38
N TYR A 314 25.87 -7.90 11.12
CA TYR A 314 27.06 -7.04 11.14
C TYR A 314 28.22 -7.67 11.92
N LYS A 315 27.96 -8.43 13.00
CA LYS A 315 29.01 -9.13 13.78
C LYS A 315 29.66 -10.26 12.96
N LYS A 316 28.85 -11.08 12.27
CA LYS A 316 29.37 -12.19 11.42
C LYS A 316 30.30 -11.67 10.32
N ARG A 317 30.03 -10.47 9.81
CA ARG A 317 30.84 -9.88 8.75
C ARG A 317 32.24 -9.50 9.20
N ARG A 318 32.40 -8.98 10.43
CA ARG A 318 33.73 -8.65 10.98
C ARG A 318 34.67 -9.83 11.10
N VAL A 319 34.14 -11.05 11.23
CA VAL A 319 34.94 -12.27 11.36
C VAL A 319 35.47 -12.78 10.01
N HIS A 320 34.86 -12.40 8.90
CA HIS A 320 35.27 -12.84 7.55
C HIS A 320 36.11 -11.79 6.77
N GLU A 321 36.24 -10.58 7.28
CA GLU A 321 37.05 -9.51 6.69
C GLU A 321 38.43 -9.38 7.39
N ASN A 322 38.73 -10.17 8.43
CA ASN A 322 40.02 -10.39 9.08
C ASN A 322 40.59 -11.76 8.67
#